data_e3197477d5630410bd5fbd91ffd8d790
#
_entry.id   e3197477d5630410bd5fbd91ffd8d790
#
_cell.length_a   1.000
_cell.length_b   1.000
_cell.length_c   1.000
_cell.angle_alpha   90.00
_cell.angle_beta   90.00
_cell.angle_gamma   90.00
#
_symmetry.space_group_name_H-M   'P 1'
#
loop_
_entity.id
_entity.type
_entity.pdbx_description
1 polymer ?
#
loop_
_entity_poly.entity_id
_entity_poly.type
_entity_poly.pdbx_seq_one_letter_code
_entity_poly.pdbx_strand_id
1 'polypeptide(L)'
;MKNNGLRGCGTALVTPFRDGQVDYEAFAALVDSQIAADVDFLVPLGTTGETPCLTDEEKIKVLTVAKERSCGKPVVAGVGTNSLEHTIANIKLLEPHGVDVFLVVVPYYNKPPQEGMYQYFKAVAESTSKGILLYNVPGRTGANLEAATTLRLAQIDNVIGIKEASSNRGQILEIIAGRPEGFLVLSGNDDETFPLMKAGADGVISVASN
;
A
#
# COMPACT_ATOMS: atom_id res chain seq x y z
N MET A 1 -17.90 -1.31 -3.87
CA MET A 1 -17.01 -1.39 -2.68
C MET A 1 -15.86 -0.35 -2.72
N LYS A 2 -16.10 0.86 -3.19
CA LYS A 2 -15.02 1.86 -3.41
C LYS A 2 -14.61 2.68 -2.17
N ASN A 3 -14.92 2.29 -0.95
CA ASN A 3 -14.53 3.08 0.23
C ASN A 3 -14.38 2.18 1.46
N ASN A 4 -13.22 1.52 1.57
CA ASN A 4 -12.93 0.56 2.65
C ASN A 4 -12.47 1.25 3.96
N GLY A 5 -12.83 2.51 4.21
CA GLY A 5 -12.40 3.23 5.40
C GLY A 5 -10.93 3.66 5.40
N LEU A 6 -10.25 3.64 4.25
CA LEU A 6 -8.84 4.01 4.12
C LEU A 6 -8.66 5.54 3.96
N ARG A 7 -9.30 6.33 4.80
CA ARG A 7 -9.08 7.79 4.88
C ARG A 7 -8.35 8.11 6.18
N GLY A 8 -7.63 9.23 6.21
CA GLY A 8 -6.88 9.64 7.38
C GLY A 8 -5.44 9.12 7.40
N CYS A 9 -4.98 8.60 8.52
CA CYS A 9 -3.60 8.17 8.72
C CYS A 9 -3.51 6.64 8.85
N GLY A 10 -2.77 6.01 7.93
CA GLY A 10 -2.33 4.62 8.07
C GLY A 10 -0.85 4.53 8.33
N THR A 11 -0.43 3.69 9.27
CA THR A 11 0.99 3.52 9.59
C THR A 11 1.63 2.42 8.76
N ALA A 12 2.67 2.78 7.99
CA ALA A 12 3.56 1.82 7.35
C ALA A 12 4.43 1.15 8.42
N LEU A 13 3.95 0.04 8.98
CA LEU A 13 4.57 -0.61 10.13
C LEU A 13 5.99 -1.11 9.83
N VAL A 14 6.92 -0.86 10.74
CA VAL A 14 8.23 -1.53 10.75
C VAL A 14 8.06 -3.00 11.17
N THR A 15 9.00 -3.85 10.77
CA THR A 15 9.12 -5.22 11.29
C THR A 15 10.31 -5.28 12.23
N PRO A 16 10.11 -5.31 13.56
CA PRO A 16 11.21 -5.42 14.51
C PRO A 16 11.94 -6.76 14.39
N PHE A 17 13.27 -6.72 14.51
CA PHE A 17 14.11 -7.91 14.53
C PHE A 17 14.90 -7.98 15.82
N ARG A 18 15.15 -9.21 16.32
CA ARG A 18 16.02 -9.51 17.44
C ARG A 18 16.85 -10.74 17.08
N ASP A 19 18.16 -10.64 17.18
CA ASP A 19 19.10 -11.73 16.86
C ASP A 19 18.89 -12.35 15.46
N GLY A 20 18.55 -11.51 14.48
CA GLY A 20 18.33 -11.92 13.09
C GLY A 20 16.97 -12.58 12.81
N GLN A 21 16.06 -12.60 13.76
CA GLN A 21 14.70 -13.14 13.63
C GLN A 21 13.67 -12.04 13.87
N VAL A 22 12.46 -12.20 13.32
CA VAL A 22 11.35 -11.29 13.57
C VAL A 22 10.95 -11.34 15.05
N ASP A 23 10.98 -10.19 15.72
CA ASP A 23 10.50 -10.03 17.10
C ASP A 23 8.98 -9.76 17.08
N TYR A 24 8.20 -10.84 17.11
CA TYR A 24 6.74 -10.77 17.09
C TYR A 24 6.13 -10.12 18.33
N GLU A 25 6.82 -10.17 19.47
CA GLU A 25 6.39 -9.50 20.71
C GLU A 25 6.48 -7.98 20.56
N ALA A 26 7.63 -7.50 20.08
CA ALA A 26 7.82 -6.07 19.77
C ALA A 26 6.88 -5.60 18.66
N PHE A 27 6.66 -6.43 17.63
CA PHE A 27 5.70 -6.11 16.57
C PHE A 27 4.26 -6.00 17.09
N ALA A 28 3.85 -6.94 17.95
CA ALA A 28 2.54 -6.90 18.59
C ALA A 28 2.35 -5.64 19.44
N ALA A 29 3.36 -5.29 20.25
CA ALA A 29 3.34 -4.06 21.06
C ALA A 29 3.27 -2.80 20.19
N LEU A 30 3.98 -2.78 19.05
CA LEU A 30 3.87 -1.70 18.07
C LEU A 30 2.45 -1.57 17.53
N VAL A 31 1.83 -2.67 17.11
CA VAL A 31 0.44 -2.64 16.63
C VAL A 31 -0.50 -2.11 17.71
N ASP A 32 -0.38 -2.59 18.95
CA ASP A 32 -1.21 -2.12 20.07
C ASP A 32 -1.03 -0.60 20.32
N SER A 33 0.20 -0.09 20.21
CA SER A 33 0.46 1.35 20.34
C SER A 33 -0.21 2.18 19.24
N GLN A 34 -0.20 1.68 18.01
CA GLN A 34 -0.88 2.33 16.89
C GLN A 34 -2.41 2.36 17.08
N ILE A 35 -2.97 1.25 17.55
CA ILE A 35 -4.41 1.18 17.87
C ILE A 35 -4.77 2.14 19.01
N ALA A 36 -3.93 2.21 20.05
CA ALA A 36 -4.12 3.16 21.15
C ALA A 36 -3.99 4.62 20.73
N ALA A 37 -3.17 4.92 19.72
CA ALA A 37 -3.02 6.23 19.10
C ALA A 37 -4.14 6.56 18.08
N ASP A 38 -5.10 5.65 17.91
CA ASP A 38 -6.28 5.79 17.04
C ASP A 38 -5.95 6.04 15.56
N VAL A 39 -4.90 5.39 15.01
CA VAL A 39 -4.65 5.42 13.56
C VAL A 39 -5.84 4.82 12.81
N ASP A 40 -6.09 5.28 11.60
CA ASP A 40 -7.27 4.86 10.84
C ASP A 40 -7.13 3.46 10.24
N PHE A 41 -5.91 3.06 9.85
CA PHE A 41 -5.62 1.72 9.29
C PHE A 41 -4.15 1.32 9.46
N LEU A 42 -3.85 0.04 9.31
CA LEU A 42 -2.52 -0.54 9.48
C LEU A 42 -1.95 -0.98 8.12
N VAL A 43 -0.66 -0.75 7.90
CA VAL A 43 0.01 -1.15 6.65
C VAL A 43 1.25 -2.01 6.94
N PRO A 44 1.08 -3.29 7.32
CA PRO A 44 2.20 -4.23 7.42
C PRO A 44 2.74 -4.61 6.03
N LEU A 45 3.93 -5.19 6.01
CA LEU A 45 4.55 -5.75 4.82
C LEU A 45 4.77 -4.73 3.68
N GLY A 46 4.83 -3.44 3.99
CA GLY A 46 5.30 -2.42 3.05
C GLY A 46 6.83 -2.38 2.97
N THR A 47 7.37 -1.41 2.22
CA THR A 47 8.83 -1.17 2.15
C THR A 47 9.44 -0.93 3.54
N THR A 48 8.75 -0.19 4.40
CA THR A 48 9.15 0.10 5.78
C THR A 48 9.25 -1.16 6.64
N GLY A 49 8.43 -2.18 6.35
CA GLY A 49 8.45 -3.48 7.02
C GLY A 49 9.49 -4.46 6.47
N GLU A 50 10.40 -4.03 5.60
CA GLU A 50 11.50 -4.82 5.04
C GLU A 50 11.04 -6.16 4.41
N THR A 51 9.87 -6.17 3.80
CA THR A 51 9.19 -7.37 3.27
C THR A 51 10.05 -8.28 2.39
N PRO A 52 10.96 -7.79 1.53
CA PRO A 52 11.83 -8.67 0.76
C PRO A 52 12.80 -9.52 1.59
N CYS A 53 13.01 -9.15 2.86
CA CYS A 53 13.90 -9.85 3.79
C CYS A 53 13.17 -10.94 4.60
N LEU A 54 11.84 -11.05 4.47
CA LEU A 54 11.01 -11.99 5.22
C LEU A 54 10.74 -13.27 4.43
N THR A 55 10.75 -14.41 5.12
CA THR A 55 10.21 -15.66 4.56
C THR A 55 8.70 -15.60 4.42
N ASP A 56 8.10 -16.53 3.70
CA ASP A 56 6.65 -16.57 3.51
C ASP A 56 5.92 -16.86 4.84
N GLU A 57 6.48 -17.71 5.70
CA GLU A 57 5.97 -17.98 7.05
C GLU A 57 6.00 -16.72 7.93
N GLU A 58 7.07 -15.92 7.85
CA GLU A 58 7.20 -14.67 8.59
C GLU A 58 6.18 -13.64 8.10
N LYS A 59 5.98 -13.51 6.77
CA LYS A 59 4.96 -12.63 6.20
C LYS A 59 3.56 -12.99 6.68
N ILE A 60 3.21 -14.28 6.65
CA ILE A 60 1.92 -14.78 7.16
C ILE A 60 1.76 -14.40 8.62
N LYS A 61 2.78 -14.65 9.45
CA LYS A 61 2.70 -14.41 10.89
C LYS A 61 2.62 -12.92 11.22
N VAL A 62 3.39 -12.07 10.55
CA VAL A 62 3.31 -10.59 10.69
C VAL A 62 1.90 -10.11 10.34
N LEU A 63 1.33 -10.57 9.21
CA LEU A 63 -0.02 -10.19 8.81
C LEU A 63 -1.07 -10.68 9.83
N THR A 64 -0.96 -11.93 10.30
CA THR A 64 -1.87 -12.51 11.29
C THR A 64 -1.87 -11.70 12.60
N VAL A 65 -0.69 -11.37 13.13
CA VAL A 65 -0.57 -10.55 14.35
C VAL A 65 -1.18 -9.16 14.12
N ALA A 66 -0.90 -8.51 12.98
CA ALA A 66 -1.49 -7.21 12.68
C ALA A 66 -3.03 -7.28 12.60
N LYS A 67 -3.58 -8.33 11.97
CA LYS A 67 -5.04 -8.49 11.83
C LYS A 67 -5.74 -8.79 13.14
N GLU A 68 -5.20 -9.71 13.93
CA GLU A 68 -5.76 -10.07 15.24
C GLU A 68 -5.83 -8.87 16.19
N ARG A 69 -4.84 -7.97 16.12
CA ARG A 69 -4.74 -6.79 16.98
C ARG A 69 -5.33 -5.52 16.39
N SER A 70 -5.84 -5.56 15.16
CA SER A 70 -6.35 -4.37 14.45
C SER A 70 -7.58 -3.72 15.08
N CYS A 71 -8.24 -4.41 16.03
CA CYS A 71 -9.51 -3.96 16.62
C CYS A 71 -10.58 -3.55 15.57
N GLY A 72 -10.61 -4.26 14.45
CA GLY A 72 -11.54 -3.99 13.34
C GLY A 72 -11.10 -2.89 12.38
N LYS A 73 -9.96 -2.24 12.62
CA LYS A 73 -9.40 -1.29 11.64
C LYS A 73 -8.90 -2.04 10.40
N PRO A 74 -8.98 -1.41 9.20
CA PRO A 74 -8.52 -2.05 7.97
C PRO A 74 -7.02 -2.40 8.02
N VAL A 75 -6.66 -3.52 7.41
CA VAL A 75 -5.27 -3.97 7.25
C VAL A 75 -4.92 -4.02 5.77
N VAL A 76 -3.94 -3.22 5.37
CA VAL A 76 -3.44 -3.08 4.00
C VAL A 76 -2.09 -3.77 3.88
N ALA A 77 -1.99 -4.91 3.20
CA ALA A 77 -0.74 -5.65 3.09
C ALA A 77 0.05 -5.31 1.82
N GLY A 78 1.35 -5.04 1.96
CA GLY A 78 2.27 -4.89 0.85
C GLY A 78 2.57 -6.24 0.19
N VAL A 79 2.33 -6.36 -1.12
CA VAL A 79 2.54 -7.61 -1.89
C VAL A 79 3.29 -7.40 -3.20
N GLY A 80 3.42 -6.15 -3.66
CA GLY A 80 3.97 -5.82 -4.96
C GLY A 80 5.44 -6.19 -5.11
N THR A 81 5.77 -6.78 -6.25
CA THR A 81 7.14 -7.04 -6.69
C THR A 81 7.31 -6.57 -8.14
N ASN A 82 8.52 -6.68 -8.69
CA ASN A 82 8.78 -6.40 -10.10
C ASN A 82 8.43 -7.58 -11.05
N SER A 83 7.89 -8.67 -10.51
CA SER A 83 7.37 -9.83 -11.24
C SER A 83 5.88 -9.95 -11.02
N LEU A 84 5.11 -10.03 -12.12
CA LEU A 84 3.66 -10.26 -12.07
C LEU A 84 3.33 -11.56 -11.33
N GLU A 85 4.03 -12.64 -11.69
CA GLU A 85 3.81 -13.98 -11.12
C GLU A 85 4.05 -13.99 -9.61
N HIS A 86 5.16 -13.39 -9.14
CA HIS A 86 5.46 -13.32 -7.71
C HIS A 86 4.46 -12.44 -6.96
N THR A 87 4.00 -11.34 -7.56
CA THR A 87 2.97 -10.49 -6.96
C THR A 87 1.66 -11.24 -6.78
N ILE A 88 1.21 -11.98 -7.81
CA ILE A 88 0.02 -12.82 -7.73
C ILE A 88 0.19 -13.97 -6.70
N ALA A 89 1.39 -14.57 -6.63
CA ALA A 89 1.69 -15.58 -5.63
C ALA A 89 1.60 -15.02 -4.20
N ASN A 90 2.15 -13.82 -3.95
CA ASN A 90 2.02 -13.14 -2.66
C ASN A 90 0.57 -12.82 -2.29
N ILE A 91 -0.25 -12.40 -3.27
CA ILE A 91 -1.68 -12.19 -3.05
C ILE A 91 -2.34 -13.49 -2.58
N LYS A 92 -2.15 -14.58 -3.33
CA LYS A 92 -2.72 -15.90 -2.98
C LYS A 92 -2.25 -16.42 -1.63
N LEU A 93 -0.99 -16.14 -1.28
CA LEU A 93 -0.40 -16.51 0.01
C LEU A 93 -1.08 -15.78 1.17
N LEU A 94 -1.30 -14.47 1.02
CA LEU A 94 -1.72 -13.61 2.13
C LEU A 94 -3.24 -13.41 2.22
N GLU A 95 -3.98 -13.56 1.14
CA GLU A 95 -5.44 -13.34 1.09
C GLU A 95 -6.22 -14.16 2.14
N PRO A 96 -5.88 -15.44 2.45
CA PRO A 96 -6.58 -16.22 3.48
C PRO A 96 -6.37 -15.70 4.91
N HIS A 97 -5.38 -14.83 5.14
CA HIS A 97 -4.97 -14.38 6.47
C HIS A 97 -5.59 -13.02 6.89
N GLY A 98 -6.74 -12.66 6.29
CA GLY A 98 -7.57 -11.56 6.77
C GLY A 98 -7.18 -10.17 6.27
N VAL A 99 -6.41 -10.09 5.18
CA VAL A 99 -6.11 -8.84 4.47
C VAL A 99 -7.39 -8.18 3.95
N ASP A 100 -7.49 -6.86 4.08
CA ASP A 100 -8.63 -6.10 3.56
C ASP A 100 -8.32 -5.48 2.18
N VAL A 101 -7.08 -4.99 1.99
CA VAL A 101 -6.61 -4.35 0.75
C VAL A 101 -5.15 -4.71 0.50
N PHE A 102 -4.77 -4.87 -0.76
CA PHE A 102 -3.39 -5.09 -1.17
C PHE A 102 -2.74 -3.79 -1.66
N LEU A 103 -1.56 -3.47 -1.11
CA LEU A 103 -0.70 -2.38 -1.59
C LEU A 103 0.29 -2.96 -2.61
N VAL A 104 0.25 -2.44 -3.85
CA VAL A 104 1.04 -2.96 -4.95
C VAL A 104 1.93 -1.87 -5.52
N VAL A 105 3.24 -1.99 -5.31
CA VAL A 105 4.23 -1.04 -5.82
C VAL A 105 4.41 -1.19 -7.34
N VAL A 106 4.68 -0.09 -8.02
CA VAL A 106 5.12 -0.07 -9.42
C VAL A 106 6.33 -1.01 -9.59
N PRO A 107 6.36 -1.87 -10.64
CA PRO A 107 7.50 -2.74 -10.90
C PRO A 107 8.82 -1.94 -10.95
N TYR A 108 9.70 -2.25 -10.01
CA TYR A 108 10.99 -1.60 -9.83
C TYR A 108 12.07 -2.32 -10.62
N TYR A 109 13.20 -1.64 -10.88
CA TYR A 109 14.40 -2.18 -11.51
C TYR A 109 14.25 -2.44 -13.03
N ASN A 110 13.30 -3.26 -13.47
CA ASN A 110 13.05 -3.59 -14.88
C ASN A 110 12.27 -2.50 -15.66
N LYS A 111 11.72 -1.49 -14.99
CA LYS A 111 11.15 -0.24 -15.55
C LYS A 111 10.24 -0.45 -16.77
N PRO A 112 9.10 -1.12 -16.64
CA PRO A 112 8.19 -1.32 -17.76
C PRO A 112 7.65 0.04 -18.28
N PRO A 113 7.31 0.14 -19.59
CA PRO A 113 6.63 1.32 -20.12
C PRO A 113 5.21 1.44 -19.54
N GLN A 114 4.55 2.59 -19.75
CA GLN A 114 3.22 2.87 -19.18
C GLN A 114 2.18 1.79 -19.51
N GLU A 115 2.15 1.30 -20.75
CA GLU A 115 1.25 0.20 -21.13
C GLU A 115 1.62 -1.10 -20.41
N GLY A 116 2.90 -1.39 -20.22
CA GLY A 116 3.35 -2.53 -19.43
C GLY A 116 2.91 -2.43 -17.96
N MET A 117 2.99 -1.24 -17.35
CA MET A 117 2.47 -1.00 -16.00
C MET A 117 0.96 -1.17 -15.92
N TYR A 118 0.22 -0.65 -16.92
CA TYR A 118 -1.22 -0.83 -17.00
C TYR A 118 -1.60 -2.31 -17.04
N GLN A 119 -0.97 -3.10 -17.92
CA GLN A 119 -1.25 -4.53 -18.04
C GLN A 119 -0.86 -5.31 -16.77
N TYR A 120 0.25 -4.93 -16.13
CA TYR A 120 0.66 -5.50 -14.84
C TYR A 120 -0.42 -5.29 -13.77
N PHE A 121 -0.83 -4.04 -13.53
CA PHE A 121 -1.83 -3.76 -12.50
C PHE A 121 -3.22 -4.31 -12.83
N LYS A 122 -3.59 -4.35 -14.11
CA LYS A 122 -4.82 -4.98 -14.57
C LYS A 122 -4.82 -6.46 -14.23
N ALA A 123 -3.76 -7.20 -14.59
CA ALA A 123 -3.65 -8.62 -14.28
C ALA A 123 -3.61 -8.90 -12.76
N VAL A 124 -2.95 -8.02 -11.97
CA VAL A 124 -3.00 -8.09 -10.51
C VAL A 124 -4.42 -7.89 -10.00
N ALA A 125 -5.15 -6.90 -10.48
CA ALA A 125 -6.53 -6.64 -10.09
C ALA A 125 -7.48 -7.81 -10.44
N GLU A 126 -7.27 -8.44 -11.58
CA GLU A 126 -8.04 -9.63 -12.03
C GLU A 126 -7.76 -10.89 -11.19
N SER A 127 -6.65 -10.93 -10.44
CA SER A 127 -6.25 -12.11 -9.65
C SER A 127 -6.94 -12.23 -8.29
N THR A 128 -7.64 -11.19 -7.83
CA THR A 128 -8.30 -11.14 -6.52
C THR A 128 -9.58 -10.30 -6.56
N SER A 129 -10.50 -10.56 -5.65
CA SER A 129 -11.67 -9.71 -5.41
C SER A 129 -11.41 -8.57 -4.39
N LYS A 130 -10.26 -8.57 -3.73
CA LYS A 130 -9.88 -7.53 -2.77
C LYS A 130 -9.52 -6.22 -3.46
N GLY A 131 -9.59 -5.12 -2.73
CA GLY A 131 -9.15 -3.81 -3.20
C GLY A 131 -7.64 -3.78 -3.48
N ILE A 132 -7.26 -3.14 -4.58
CA ILE A 132 -5.87 -2.87 -4.95
C ILE A 132 -5.59 -1.39 -4.75
N LEU A 133 -4.62 -1.08 -3.91
CA LEU A 133 -4.06 0.25 -3.74
C LEU A 133 -2.74 0.33 -4.52
N LEU A 134 -2.71 1.12 -5.57
CA LEU A 134 -1.48 1.35 -6.36
C LEU A 134 -0.44 2.05 -5.49
N TYR A 135 0.85 1.81 -5.74
CA TYR A 135 1.92 2.55 -5.05
C TYR A 135 2.97 3.05 -6.02
N ASN A 136 3.02 4.36 -6.20
CA ASN A 136 3.98 5.05 -7.04
C ASN A 136 5.06 5.73 -6.21
N VAL A 137 6.33 5.32 -6.39
CA VAL A 137 7.50 5.85 -5.65
C VAL A 137 8.75 5.87 -6.53
N PRO A 138 8.80 6.76 -7.55
CA PRO A 138 9.85 6.77 -8.56
C PRO A 138 11.27 6.88 -8.00
N GLY A 139 11.44 7.56 -6.87
CA GLY A 139 12.73 7.69 -6.19
C GLY A 139 13.32 6.35 -5.69
N ARG A 140 12.47 5.33 -5.51
CA ARG A 140 12.89 3.97 -5.11
C ARG A 140 12.82 2.97 -6.25
N THR A 141 11.79 3.05 -7.09
CA THR A 141 11.56 2.08 -8.17
C THR A 141 12.34 2.39 -9.44
N GLY A 142 12.69 3.66 -9.65
CA GLY A 142 13.25 4.15 -10.91
C GLY A 142 12.23 4.19 -12.05
N ALA A 143 10.93 3.98 -11.75
CA ALA A 143 9.83 4.01 -12.71
C ALA A 143 8.68 4.86 -12.14
N ASN A 144 8.02 5.65 -12.97
CA ASN A 144 6.90 6.51 -12.59
C ASN A 144 5.61 6.05 -13.25
N LEU A 145 4.57 5.87 -12.46
CA LEU A 145 3.21 5.64 -12.96
C LEU A 145 2.57 7.01 -13.22
N GLU A 146 2.42 7.37 -14.48
CA GLU A 146 1.92 8.67 -14.91
C GLU A 146 0.43 8.85 -14.57
N ALA A 147 -0.02 10.12 -14.46
CA ALA A 147 -1.41 10.44 -14.14
C ALA A 147 -2.40 9.78 -15.12
N ALA A 148 -2.14 9.84 -16.41
CA ALA A 148 -3.01 9.25 -17.43
C ALA A 148 -3.16 7.72 -17.23
N THR A 149 -2.08 7.02 -16.93
CA THR A 149 -2.10 5.57 -16.65
C THR A 149 -2.83 5.28 -15.34
N THR A 150 -2.60 6.07 -14.30
CA THR A 150 -3.29 5.98 -13.02
C THR A 150 -4.80 6.15 -13.19
N LEU A 151 -5.25 7.18 -13.90
CA LEU A 151 -6.67 7.45 -14.15
C LEU A 151 -7.34 6.35 -15.01
N ARG A 152 -6.60 5.77 -15.94
CA ARG A 152 -7.06 4.61 -16.71
C ARG A 152 -7.22 3.36 -15.82
N LEU A 153 -6.28 3.11 -14.90
CA LEU A 153 -6.37 2.03 -13.89
C LEU A 153 -7.52 2.26 -12.91
N ALA A 154 -7.81 3.50 -12.56
CA ALA A 154 -8.91 3.88 -11.68
C ALA A 154 -10.31 3.50 -12.20
N GLN A 155 -10.44 3.13 -13.49
CA GLN A 155 -11.67 2.62 -14.09
C GLN A 155 -11.89 1.12 -13.78
N ILE A 156 -10.90 0.41 -13.26
CA ILE A 156 -11.03 -0.99 -12.84
C ILE A 156 -11.70 -1.03 -11.47
N ASP A 157 -12.75 -1.84 -11.32
CA ASP A 157 -13.67 -1.81 -10.16
C ASP A 157 -12.97 -1.98 -8.80
N ASN A 158 -12.00 -2.87 -8.71
CA ASN A 158 -11.28 -3.15 -7.47
C ASN A 158 -9.94 -2.39 -7.35
N VAL A 159 -9.58 -1.53 -8.28
CA VAL A 159 -8.49 -0.55 -8.11
C VAL A 159 -9.06 0.65 -7.38
N ILE A 160 -8.82 0.70 -6.06
CA ILE A 160 -9.52 1.61 -5.15
C ILE A 160 -8.80 2.93 -4.88
N GLY A 161 -7.54 3.06 -5.26
CA GLY A 161 -6.77 4.28 -5.00
C GLY A 161 -5.30 4.12 -5.32
N ILE A 162 -4.56 5.17 -4.96
CA ILE A 162 -3.10 5.23 -5.10
C ILE A 162 -2.45 5.82 -3.84
N LYS A 163 -1.35 5.21 -3.39
CA LYS A 163 -0.34 5.84 -2.52
C LYS A 163 0.66 6.55 -3.44
N GLU A 164 0.70 7.87 -3.36
CA GLU A 164 1.55 8.69 -4.23
C GLU A 164 2.74 9.25 -3.44
N ALA A 165 3.94 8.87 -3.87
CA ALA A 165 5.21 9.28 -3.27
C ALA A 165 6.22 9.72 -4.34
N SER A 166 5.73 10.31 -5.44
CA SER A 166 6.58 10.78 -6.54
C SER A 166 7.24 12.14 -6.26
N SER A 167 6.72 12.90 -5.31
CA SER A 167 7.03 14.32 -5.12
C SER A 167 6.74 15.17 -6.38
N ASN A 168 6.08 14.61 -7.37
CA ASN A 168 5.60 15.34 -8.54
C ASN A 168 4.22 15.94 -8.25
N ARG A 169 4.21 17.11 -7.62
CA ARG A 169 2.98 17.77 -7.20
C ARG A 169 2.01 18.02 -8.35
N GLY A 170 2.51 18.36 -9.53
CA GLY A 170 1.68 18.56 -10.73
C GLY A 170 0.91 17.29 -11.09
N GLN A 171 1.60 16.17 -11.17
CA GLN A 171 1.01 14.85 -11.42
C GLN A 171 -0.03 14.46 -10.35
N ILE A 172 0.29 14.68 -9.07
CA ILE A 172 -0.63 14.33 -7.99
C ILE A 172 -1.91 15.16 -8.07
N LEU A 173 -1.82 16.46 -8.36
CA LEU A 173 -2.97 17.33 -8.55
C LEU A 173 -3.82 16.93 -9.76
N GLU A 174 -3.20 16.50 -10.86
CA GLU A 174 -3.89 15.97 -12.04
C GLU A 174 -4.68 14.71 -11.69
N ILE A 175 -4.10 13.79 -10.91
CA ILE A 175 -4.79 12.57 -10.42
C ILE A 175 -5.97 12.97 -9.53
N ILE A 176 -5.79 13.88 -8.56
CA ILE A 176 -6.85 14.34 -7.66
C ILE A 176 -8.02 14.94 -8.46
N ALA A 177 -7.73 15.77 -9.46
CA ALA A 177 -8.75 16.43 -10.28
C ALA A 177 -9.49 15.47 -11.23
N GLY A 178 -8.80 14.47 -11.78
CA GLY A 178 -9.33 13.56 -12.80
C GLY A 178 -9.88 12.24 -12.28
N ARG A 179 -9.70 11.92 -11.00
CA ARG A 179 -10.09 10.63 -10.42
C ARG A 179 -11.61 10.42 -10.40
N PRO A 180 -12.10 9.20 -10.63
CA PRO A 180 -13.50 8.88 -10.42
C PRO A 180 -13.87 8.96 -8.94
N GLU A 181 -15.17 9.14 -8.66
CA GLU A 181 -15.71 9.13 -7.31
C GLU A 181 -15.32 7.83 -6.58
N GLY A 182 -14.87 7.97 -5.33
CA GLY A 182 -14.44 6.85 -4.48
C GLY A 182 -13.03 6.33 -4.73
N PHE A 183 -12.30 6.82 -5.74
CA PHE A 183 -10.88 6.51 -5.89
C PHE A 183 -10.04 7.36 -4.93
N LEU A 184 -9.23 6.70 -4.08
CA LEU A 184 -8.46 7.34 -3.03
C LEU A 184 -7.10 7.83 -3.55
N VAL A 185 -6.67 9.00 -3.06
CA VAL A 185 -5.30 9.48 -3.23
C VAL A 185 -4.70 9.69 -1.84
N LEU A 186 -3.72 8.85 -1.48
CA LEU A 186 -3.03 8.91 -0.19
C LEU A 186 -1.60 9.41 -0.41
N SER A 187 -1.15 10.34 0.41
CA SER A 187 0.26 10.74 0.45
C SER A 187 1.14 9.57 0.88
N GLY A 188 2.27 9.40 0.24
CA GLY A 188 3.31 8.45 0.66
C GLY A 188 4.52 9.13 1.30
N ASN A 189 4.50 10.48 1.38
CA ASN A 189 5.55 11.32 1.97
C ASN A 189 4.96 12.17 3.09
N ASP A 190 5.49 12.03 4.30
CA ASP A 190 4.95 12.69 5.50
C ASP A 190 4.97 14.22 5.38
N ASP A 191 6.04 14.79 4.85
CA ASP A 191 6.27 16.23 4.67
C ASP A 191 5.37 16.87 3.58
N GLU A 192 4.86 16.09 2.64
CA GLU A 192 3.96 16.54 1.57
C GLU A 192 2.47 16.37 1.94
N THR A 193 2.15 15.68 3.02
CA THR A 193 0.78 15.28 3.38
C THR A 193 -0.14 16.49 3.54
N PHE A 194 0.25 17.50 4.31
CA PHE A 194 -0.61 18.65 4.58
C PHE A 194 -1.01 19.44 3.32
N PRO A 195 -0.08 19.85 2.42
CA PRO A 195 -0.46 20.51 1.19
C PRO A 195 -1.30 19.63 0.26
N LEU A 196 -1.08 18.31 0.22
CA LEU A 196 -1.88 17.39 -0.59
C LEU A 196 -3.29 17.22 -0.03
N MET A 197 -3.46 17.14 1.30
CA MET A 197 -4.78 17.13 1.95
C MET A 197 -5.58 18.39 1.63
N LYS A 198 -4.94 19.57 1.64
CA LYS A 198 -5.59 20.82 1.21
C LYS A 198 -6.01 20.81 -0.26
N ALA A 199 -5.32 20.06 -1.09
CA ALA A 199 -5.64 19.91 -2.51
C ALA A 199 -6.70 18.83 -2.78
N GLY A 200 -7.15 18.09 -1.75
CA GLY A 200 -8.20 17.07 -1.85
C GLY A 200 -7.70 15.63 -1.77
N ALA A 201 -6.47 15.37 -1.32
CA ALA A 201 -6.04 14.01 -0.97
C ALA A 201 -6.84 13.47 0.24
N ASP A 202 -6.91 12.16 0.36
CA ASP A 202 -7.78 11.48 1.33
C ASP A 202 -7.06 11.11 2.65
N GLY A 203 -5.73 11.24 2.68
CA GLY A 203 -4.94 10.86 3.85
C GLY A 203 -3.49 10.57 3.52
N VAL A 204 -2.86 9.78 4.37
CA VAL A 204 -1.43 9.43 4.29
C VAL A 204 -1.20 7.96 4.68
N ILE A 205 -0.22 7.33 4.05
CA ILE A 205 0.45 6.15 4.58
C ILE A 205 1.80 6.62 5.11
N SER A 206 1.83 6.88 6.41
CA SER A 206 2.93 7.53 7.12
C SER A 206 4.00 6.55 7.57
N VAL A 207 5.25 6.99 7.56
CA VAL A 207 6.39 6.31 8.22
C VAL A 207 6.68 6.94 9.57
N ALA A 208 6.54 8.25 9.68
CA ALA A 208 6.82 8.99 10.93
C ALA A 208 5.83 8.66 12.06
N SER A 209 4.70 8.03 11.76
CA SER A 209 3.70 7.60 12.74
C SER A 209 4.06 6.32 13.53
N ASN A 210 5.15 5.60 13.16
CA ASN A 210 5.61 4.41 13.89
C ASN A 210 5.97 4.67 15.35
#